data_7332b5a2e27592ef76241e79d24e55ee
#
_entry.id   7332b5a2e27592ef76241e79d24e55ee
#
_cell.length_a   1.000
_cell.length_b   1.000
_cell.length_c   1.000
_cell.angle_alpha   90.00
_cell.angle_beta   90.00
_cell.angle_gamma   90.00
#
_symmetry.space_group_name_H-M   'P 1'
#
loop_
_entity.id
_entity.type
_entity.pdbx_description
1 polymer ?
#
loop_
_entity_poly.entity_id
_entity_poly.type
_entity_poly.pdbx_seq_one_letter_code
_entity_poly.pdbx_strand_id
1 'polypeptide(L)'
;MNTMNNFTISGFVVNDAKVKNFEKASVARFGLSFRTTEKKGDQEVKKSSILDMETWIKKDDTATIDMLKKGTLIKVEGFFKADSYTKDGKEVHKTVFAVTKIELIETKAPKVA
;
A
#
# COMPACT_ATOMS: atom_id res chain seq x y z
N MET A 1 6.67 -21.79 16.55
CA MET A 1 7.60 -20.68 16.36
C MET A 1 6.86 -19.48 15.82
N ASN A 2 7.00 -18.38 16.51
CA ASN A 2 6.32 -17.16 16.11
C ASN A 2 7.25 -16.28 15.31
N THR A 3 6.87 -16.01 14.10
CA THR A 3 7.58 -15.04 13.29
C THR A 3 6.73 -13.80 13.17
N MET A 4 7.38 -12.65 13.16
CA MET A 4 6.70 -11.39 12.98
C MET A 4 6.97 -10.89 11.58
N ASN A 5 5.93 -10.53 10.91
CA ASN A 5 6.01 -9.99 9.56
C ASN A 5 4.85 -9.04 9.37
N ASN A 6 5.11 -7.79 9.64
CA ASN A 6 4.08 -6.78 9.47
C ASN A 6 4.70 -5.44 9.16
N PHE A 7 3.88 -4.57 8.61
CA PHE A 7 4.30 -3.19 8.37
C PHE A 7 3.14 -2.26 8.65
N THR A 8 3.46 -1.02 8.95
CA THR A 8 2.52 0.06 9.10
C THR A 8 3.08 1.27 8.39
N ILE A 9 2.35 1.80 7.43
CA ILE A 9 2.81 2.92 6.62
C ILE A 9 1.65 3.87 6.42
N SER A 10 1.94 5.16 6.47
CA SER A 10 0.97 6.17 6.09
C SER A 10 1.49 6.96 4.90
N GLY A 11 0.58 7.39 4.05
CA GLY A 11 0.94 8.14 2.87
C GLY A 11 -0.26 8.47 2.02
N PHE A 12 0.01 9.04 0.86
CA PHE A 12 -1.03 9.45 -0.08
C PHE A 12 -1.21 8.44 -1.19
N VAL A 13 -2.45 8.17 -1.53
CA VAL A 13 -2.77 7.32 -2.67
C VAL A 13 -2.42 8.11 -3.94
N VAL A 14 -1.60 7.52 -4.80
CA VAL A 14 -1.10 8.24 -5.99
C VAL A 14 -2.04 8.14 -7.18
N ASN A 15 -2.83 7.07 -7.25
CA ASN A 15 -3.80 6.87 -8.30
C ASN A 15 -5.01 6.17 -7.72
N ASP A 16 -6.15 6.33 -8.38
CA ASP A 16 -7.32 5.55 -7.99
C ASP A 16 -6.99 4.07 -8.06
N ALA A 17 -7.43 3.31 -7.07
CA ALA A 17 -7.14 1.89 -7.02
C ALA A 17 -7.74 1.17 -8.22
N LYS A 18 -6.99 0.19 -8.71
CA LYS A 18 -7.48 -0.70 -9.75
C LYS A 18 -8.06 -1.93 -9.09
N VAL A 19 -9.31 -2.21 -9.40
CA VAL A 19 -10.02 -3.31 -8.75
C VAL A 19 -10.21 -4.43 -9.74
N LYS A 20 -9.83 -5.63 -9.32
CA LYS A 20 -10.06 -6.83 -10.10
C LYS A 20 -11.02 -7.72 -9.35
N ASN A 21 -12.11 -8.08 -9.99
CA ASN A 21 -13.15 -8.89 -9.37
C ASN A 21 -12.91 -10.36 -9.63
N PHE A 22 -13.04 -11.15 -8.58
CA PHE A 22 -13.02 -12.59 -8.65
C PHE A 22 -14.38 -13.11 -8.19
N GLU A 23 -14.53 -14.41 -8.17
CA GLU A 23 -15.82 -15.02 -7.87
C GLU A 23 -16.35 -14.64 -6.49
N LYS A 24 -15.50 -14.67 -5.49
CA LYS A 24 -15.94 -14.45 -4.09
C LYS A 24 -15.41 -13.17 -3.47
N ALA A 25 -14.48 -12.52 -4.12
CA ALA A 25 -13.83 -11.35 -3.55
C ALA A 25 -13.23 -10.50 -4.64
N SER A 26 -12.73 -9.34 -4.26
CA SER A 26 -12.04 -8.46 -5.18
C SER A 26 -10.70 -8.09 -4.60
N VAL A 27 -9.75 -7.78 -5.48
CA VAL A 27 -8.47 -7.25 -5.04
C VAL A 27 -8.34 -5.83 -5.55
N ALA A 28 -8.00 -4.92 -4.68
CA ALA A 28 -7.74 -3.54 -5.03
C ALA A 28 -6.23 -3.31 -4.98
N ARG A 29 -5.68 -2.79 -6.06
CA ARG A 29 -4.25 -2.46 -6.14
C ARG A 29 -4.09 -0.97 -6.25
N PHE A 30 -3.19 -0.44 -5.44
CA PHE A 30 -2.98 1.00 -5.38
C PHE A 30 -1.52 1.29 -5.08
N GLY A 31 -1.09 2.48 -5.47
CA GLY A 31 0.22 2.97 -5.13
C GLY A 31 0.13 3.94 -3.98
N LEU A 32 1.03 3.80 -3.02
CA LEU A 32 1.08 4.68 -1.86
C LEU A 32 2.38 5.45 -1.88
N SER A 33 2.28 6.78 -1.84
CA SER A 33 3.44 7.65 -1.79
C SER A 33 3.71 8.03 -0.33
N PHE A 34 4.94 7.84 0.10
CA PHE A 34 5.33 8.14 1.46
C PHE A 34 6.75 8.68 1.48
N ARG A 35 7.10 9.32 2.59
CA ARG A 35 8.44 9.89 2.75
C ARG A 35 9.28 9.03 3.65
N THR A 36 10.54 8.88 3.26
CA THR A 36 11.51 8.22 4.10
C THR A 36 12.62 9.21 4.44
N THR A 37 13.13 9.09 5.66
CA THR A 37 14.25 9.91 6.10
C THR A 37 15.41 8.97 6.40
N GLU A 38 16.53 9.21 5.76
CA GLU A 38 17.73 8.41 5.98
C GLU A 38 18.84 9.31 6.49
N LYS A 39 19.57 8.83 7.49
CA LYS A 39 20.76 9.50 7.96
C LYS A 39 21.97 8.94 7.28
N LYS A 40 22.71 9.82 6.61
CA LYS A 40 24.00 9.46 6.06
C LYS A 40 25.05 10.35 6.67
N GLY A 41 25.83 9.78 7.62
CA GLY A 41 26.77 10.58 8.38
C GLY A 41 26.04 11.65 9.18
N ASP A 42 26.44 12.90 8.98
CA ASP A 42 25.80 14.02 9.66
C ASP A 42 24.65 14.62 8.88
N GLN A 43 24.31 14.04 7.74
CA GLN A 43 23.25 14.57 6.90
C GLN A 43 22.01 13.72 6.93
N GLU A 44 20.89 14.40 6.91
CA GLU A 44 19.58 13.78 6.83
C GLU A 44 19.07 13.90 5.40
N VAL A 45 18.77 12.78 4.77
CA VAL A 45 18.27 12.76 3.41
C VAL A 45 16.83 12.34 3.42
N LYS A 46 15.96 13.16 2.86
CA LYS A 46 14.53 12.85 2.74
C LYS A 46 14.23 12.43 1.32
N LYS A 47 13.57 11.30 1.19
CA LYS A 47 13.19 10.78 -0.11
C LYS A 47 11.70 10.46 -0.13
N SER A 48 11.09 10.64 -1.29
CA SER A 48 9.74 10.16 -1.52
C SER A 48 9.82 8.83 -2.23
N SER A 49 9.00 7.89 -1.80
CA SER A 49 8.95 6.57 -2.38
C SER A 49 7.51 6.19 -2.68
N ILE A 50 7.32 5.37 -3.69
CA ILE A 50 6.01 4.86 -4.04
C ILE A 50 6.08 3.35 -4.00
N LEU A 51 5.15 2.73 -3.27
CA LEU A 51 5.05 1.27 -3.22
C LEU A 51 3.69 0.85 -3.71
N ASP A 52 3.70 -0.17 -4.54
CA ASP A 52 2.46 -0.79 -5.00
C ASP A 52 1.99 -1.78 -3.95
N MET A 53 0.75 -1.66 -3.57
CA MET A 53 0.16 -2.48 -2.53
C MET A 53 -1.13 -3.08 -3.01
N GLU A 54 -1.56 -4.15 -2.37
CA GLU A 54 -2.83 -4.77 -2.68
C GLU A 54 -3.60 -5.10 -1.41
N THR A 55 -4.91 -5.04 -1.52
CA THR A 55 -5.79 -5.44 -0.44
C THR A 55 -6.95 -6.25 -1.00
N TRP A 56 -7.32 -7.31 -0.28
CA TRP A 56 -8.47 -8.12 -0.64
C TRP A 56 -9.70 -7.57 0.05
N ILE A 57 -10.75 -7.35 -0.71
CA ILE A 57 -11.98 -6.76 -0.19
C ILE A 57 -13.17 -7.59 -0.63
N LYS A 58 -14.30 -7.36 0.02
CA LYS A 58 -15.55 -7.98 -0.41
C LYS A 58 -16.00 -7.29 -1.70
N LYS A 59 -16.71 -8.03 -2.53
CA LYS A 59 -17.11 -7.51 -3.84
C LYS A 59 -17.90 -6.21 -3.78
N ASP A 60 -18.66 -6.01 -2.73
CA ASP A 60 -19.50 -4.83 -2.57
C ASP A 60 -18.93 -3.83 -1.56
N ASP A 61 -17.66 -3.95 -1.24
CA ASP A 61 -17.02 -3.05 -0.28
C ASP A 61 -16.62 -1.75 -0.95
N THR A 62 -17.58 -0.84 -1.10
CA THR A 62 -17.30 0.44 -1.71
C THR A 62 -16.61 1.40 -0.75
N ALA A 63 -16.76 1.20 0.56
CA ALA A 63 -16.14 2.07 1.54
C ALA A 63 -14.62 2.02 1.46
N THR A 64 -14.06 0.81 1.33
CA THR A 64 -12.62 0.67 1.19
C THR A 64 -12.13 1.28 -0.12
N ILE A 65 -12.86 1.04 -1.20
CA ILE A 65 -12.50 1.60 -2.51
C ILE A 65 -12.52 3.12 -2.46
N ASP A 66 -13.47 3.70 -1.77
CA ASP A 66 -13.54 5.16 -1.65
C ASP A 66 -12.35 5.76 -0.92
N MET A 67 -11.72 5.00 -0.03
CA MET A 67 -10.50 5.45 0.62
C MET A 67 -9.26 5.35 -0.27
N LEU A 68 -9.36 4.60 -1.36
CA LEU A 68 -8.23 4.37 -2.25
C LEU A 68 -8.32 5.25 -3.50
N LYS A 69 -8.71 6.49 -3.30
CA LYS A 69 -8.76 7.47 -4.37
C LYS A 69 -7.52 8.34 -4.35
N LYS A 70 -7.13 8.79 -5.51
CA LYS A 70 -5.96 9.64 -5.64
C LYS A 70 -6.01 10.84 -4.69
N GLY A 71 -4.92 11.05 -3.97
CA GLY A 71 -4.79 12.18 -3.06
C GLY A 71 -5.28 11.93 -1.65
N THR A 72 -5.82 10.76 -1.37
CA THR A 72 -6.30 10.46 -0.03
C THR A 72 -5.14 10.05 0.87
N LEU A 73 -5.11 10.61 2.06
CA LEU A 73 -4.10 10.25 3.07
C LEU A 73 -4.64 9.10 3.89
N ILE A 74 -3.94 7.97 3.87
CA ILE A 74 -4.37 6.77 4.58
C ILE A 74 -3.21 6.16 5.35
N LYS A 75 -3.57 5.34 6.33
CA LYS A 75 -2.64 4.50 7.06
C LYS A 75 -2.98 3.05 6.73
N VAL A 76 -1.98 2.30 6.34
CA VAL A 76 -2.18 0.89 5.99
C VAL A 76 -1.34 0.01 6.88
N GLU A 77 -1.89 -1.13 7.25
CA GLU A 77 -1.20 -2.17 7.99
C GLU A 77 -1.30 -3.46 7.22
N GLY A 78 -0.26 -4.25 7.25
CA GLY A 78 -0.28 -5.50 6.53
C GLY A 78 0.99 -6.30 6.73
N PHE A 79 1.27 -7.15 5.80
CA PHE A 79 2.43 -8.02 5.86
C PHE A 79 3.06 -8.17 4.49
N PHE A 80 4.30 -8.62 4.50
CA PHE A 80 5.03 -8.88 3.26
C PHE A 80 4.86 -10.34 2.88
N LYS A 81 4.76 -10.59 1.59
CA LYS A 81 4.84 -11.95 1.09
C LYS A 81 5.62 -11.96 -0.20
N ALA A 82 6.18 -13.10 -0.52
CA ALA A 82 6.93 -13.26 -1.76
C ALA A 82 6.14 -14.16 -2.68
N ASP A 83 5.91 -13.67 -3.88
CA ASP A 83 5.32 -14.47 -4.94
C ASP A 83 6.43 -14.85 -5.90
N SER A 84 6.40 -16.07 -6.38
CA SER A 84 7.35 -16.48 -7.40
C SER A 84 6.58 -16.99 -8.61
N TYR A 85 7.13 -16.72 -9.77
CA TYR A 85 6.56 -17.18 -11.02
C TYR A 85 7.67 -17.40 -12.02
N THR A 86 7.37 -18.16 -13.06
CA THR A 86 8.33 -18.46 -14.10
C THR A 86 8.06 -17.58 -15.31
N LYS A 87 9.08 -16.88 -15.75
CA LYS A 87 9.02 -16.06 -16.95
C LYS A 87 10.23 -16.35 -17.80
N ASP A 88 10.01 -16.73 -19.05
CA ASP A 88 11.06 -17.04 -20.01
C ASP A 88 12.04 -18.09 -19.48
N GLY A 89 11.54 -19.12 -18.80
CA GLY A 89 12.35 -20.17 -18.23
C GLY A 89 13.11 -19.81 -16.97
N LYS A 90 12.91 -18.60 -16.47
CA LYS A 90 13.58 -18.15 -15.25
C LYS A 90 12.57 -17.93 -14.14
N GLU A 91 12.97 -18.29 -12.94
CA GLU A 91 12.13 -18.04 -11.77
C GLU A 91 12.30 -16.60 -11.32
N VAL A 92 11.18 -15.90 -11.20
CA VAL A 92 11.15 -14.50 -10.78
C VAL A 92 10.48 -14.42 -9.43
N HIS A 93 11.09 -13.68 -8.51
CA HIS A 93 10.54 -13.46 -7.18
C HIS A 93 10.09 -12.02 -7.05
N LYS A 94 8.93 -11.83 -6.46
CA LYS A 94 8.36 -10.50 -6.28
C LYS A 94 7.88 -10.35 -4.86
N THR A 95 8.21 -9.22 -4.24
CA THR A 95 7.71 -8.87 -2.92
C THR A 95 6.35 -8.20 -3.06
N VAL A 96 5.38 -8.72 -2.34
CA VAL A 96 4.02 -8.19 -2.36
C VAL A 96 3.72 -7.59 -0.99
N PHE A 97 3.18 -6.38 -1.00
CA PHE A 97 2.74 -5.70 0.21
C PHE A 97 1.24 -5.94 0.36
N ALA A 98 0.90 -6.93 1.18
CA ALA A 98 -0.49 -7.31 1.38
C ALA A 98 -1.06 -6.49 2.53
N VAL A 99 -2.07 -5.68 2.23
CA VAL A 99 -2.69 -4.79 3.20
C VAL A 99 -3.89 -5.50 3.83
N THR A 100 -3.92 -5.53 5.16
CA THR A 100 -5.01 -6.14 5.90
C THR A 100 -5.93 -5.12 6.55
N LYS A 101 -5.45 -3.89 6.75
CA LYS A 101 -6.24 -2.85 7.38
C LYS A 101 -5.90 -1.50 6.78
N ILE A 102 -6.92 -0.72 6.51
CA ILE A 102 -6.77 0.64 5.97
C ILE A 102 -7.57 1.58 6.85
N GLU A 103 -6.93 2.68 7.26
CA GLU A 103 -7.59 3.71 8.04
C GLU A 103 -7.42 5.05 7.34
N LEU A 104 -8.50 5.80 7.28
CA LEU A 104 -8.46 7.15 6.75
C LEU A 104 -7.84 8.06 7.81
N ILE A 105 -6.85 8.84 7.41
CA ILE A 105 -6.24 9.80 8.31
C ILE A 105 -6.90 11.14 8.11
N GLU A 106 -7.51 11.66 9.17
CA GLU A 106 -8.06 12.99 9.12
C GLU A 106 -6.94 13.98 9.42
N THR A 107 -6.68 14.83 8.46
CA THR A 107 -5.73 15.89 8.70
C THR A 107 -6.47 17.04 9.34
N LYS A 108 -6.05 17.41 10.53
CA LYS A 108 -6.64 18.55 11.22
C LYS A 108 -6.14 19.87 10.70
N ALA A 109 -5.09 19.83 9.92
CA ALA A 109 -4.56 21.06 9.38
C ALA A 109 -5.58 21.62 8.40
N PRO A 110 -6.02 22.86 8.60
CA PRO A 110 -6.88 23.46 7.62
C PRO A 110 -6.14 23.45 6.31
N LYS A 111 -6.80 22.97 5.32
CA LYS A 111 -6.19 23.03 4.03
C LYS A 111 -6.03 24.47 3.65
N VAL A 112 -4.82 24.85 3.62
CA VAL A 112 -4.53 26.09 2.97
C VAL A 112 -4.71 25.78 1.52
N ALA A 113 -5.81 26.22 1.06
CA ALA A 113 -6.08 26.04 -0.35
C ALA A 113 -5.02 26.76 -1.16
#